data_7623c156553da2a47248cb32ff2b9060
#
_entry.id   7623c156553da2a47248cb32ff2b9060
#
_cell.length_a   1.000
_cell.length_b   1.000
_cell.length_c   1.000
_cell.angle_alpha   90.00
_cell.angle_beta   90.00
_cell.angle_gamma   90.00
#
_symmetry.space_group_name_H-M   'P 1'
#
loop_
_entity.id
_entity.type
_entity.pdbx_description
1 polymer ?
#
loop_
_entity_poly.entity_id
_entity_poly.type
_entity_poly.pdbx_seq_one_letter_code
_entity_poly.pdbx_strand_id
1 'polypeptide(L)'
;MLQPPGLGNLEMYTVRNTLYSVLRRTIGNPLLHIGPIICMPSTPYLSGPFVAEKAELDDASHGVAYPIPVITKCLHPTTIASIYNERSTTYDAAIFHHRLAEEYIRAAAPQPGAQVLDLACGTGLVTFLAEAQVGPTGTVVGVDISEGMLEVARGKAQRTGSRVTFYQHDISNLSDLDLNPNPGGQDDGAGQFDLITCAAALVLLPDPLGAIRSWAELLRNGGKLVTDVAARDVHVPARIFEWIGPQLGLSLQWDQSWVKGEESLAGLLTEAGLEVEKVYVSPVFQVKEYRVEQAGELFEQAVSGPMFRNFGVGSVRDKAKRLFVERFVEEAGEEGVLVDEAKMYIGVAVKR
;
A
#
# COMPACT_ATOMS: atom_id res chain seq x y z
N MET A 1 35.17 13.47 50.43
CA MET A 1 34.89 12.18 51.11
C MET A 1 33.64 11.57 50.51
N LEU A 2 33.87 10.45 49.82
CA LEU A 2 32.97 9.28 49.64
C LEU A 2 31.52 9.48 49.15
N GLN A 3 31.33 9.19 47.87
CA GLN A 3 30.11 8.63 47.27
C GLN A 3 29.88 7.20 47.80
N PRO A 4 28.67 6.68 47.83
CA PRO A 4 28.40 5.27 47.67
C PRO A 4 27.73 4.93 46.31
N PRO A 5 27.83 3.66 45.85
CA PRO A 5 27.67 3.26 44.44
C PRO A 5 26.26 2.81 44.09
N GLY A 6 25.99 2.80 42.77
CA GLY A 6 24.73 2.42 42.15
C GLY A 6 24.35 0.94 42.33
N LEU A 7 23.07 0.76 42.36
CA LEU A 7 22.34 -0.51 42.17
C LEU A 7 21.26 -0.24 41.14
N GLY A 8 21.48 -0.66 39.92
CA GLY A 8 20.47 -0.48 38.86
C GLY A 8 20.56 -1.45 37.69
N ASN A 9 21.72 -2.06 37.47
CA ASN A 9 21.92 -2.81 36.21
C ASN A 9 21.85 -4.35 36.33
N LEU A 10 21.71 -4.92 37.52
CA LEU A 10 21.70 -6.38 37.68
C LEU A 10 20.31 -7.02 37.61
N GLU A 11 19.26 -6.32 37.99
CA GLU A 11 17.90 -6.88 37.96
C GLU A 11 17.29 -6.98 36.56
N MET A 12 17.61 -6.07 35.65
CA MET A 12 17.14 -6.10 34.25
C MET A 12 17.74 -7.27 33.43
N TYR A 13 18.97 -7.67 33.74
CA TYR A 13 19.63 -8.79 33.05
C TYR A 13 19.05 -10.15 33.43
N THR A 14 18.59 -10.31 34.65
CA THR A 14 18.02 -11.56 35.15
C THR A 14 16.62 -11.84 34.60
N VAL A 15 15.82 -10.81 34.41
CA VAL A 15 14.47 -10.93 33.82
C VAL A 15 14.51 -11.28 32.34
N ARG A 16 15.48 -10.71 31.57
CA ARG A 16 15.68 -11.01 30.13
C ARG A 16 16.06 -12.47 29.88
N ASN A 17 16.95 -13.04 30.67
CA ASN A 17 17.38 -14.43 30.47
C ASN A 17 16.33 -15.46 30.88
N THR A 18 15.45 -15.14 31.81
CA THR A 18 14.38 -16.04 32.26
C THR A 18 13.26 -16.14 31.22
N LEU A 19 12.90 -15.04 30.57
CA LEU A 19 11.89 -15.04 29.47
C LEU A 19 12.40 -15.77 28.21
N TYR A 20 13.66 -15.61 27.85
CA TYR A 20 14.25 -16.28 26.69
C TYR A 20 14.35 -17.80 26.88
N SER A 21 14.58 -18.29 28.11
CA SER A 21 14.68 -19.72 28.40
C SER A 21 13.31 -20.42 28.46
N VAL A 22 12.24 -19.72 28.77
CA VAL A 22 10.88 -20.25 28.80
C VAL A 22 10.31 -20.37 27.38
N LEU A 23 10.56 -19.40 26.50
CA LEU A 23 10.09 -19.42 25.12
C LEU A 23 10.76 -20.50 24.24
N ARG A 24 12.03 -20.83 24.51
CA ARG A 24 12.75 -21.88 23.75
C ARG A 24 12.31 -23.31 24.05
N ARG A 25 11.62 -23.56 25.14
CA ARG A 25 11.18 -24.91 25.54
C ARG A 25 9.79 -25.32 25.05
N THR A 26 9.02 -24.38 24.47
CA THR A 26 7.61 -24.64 24.13
C THR A 26 7.32 -24.76 22.64
N ILE A 27 8.27 -24.42 21.74
CA ILE A 27 8.04 -24.50 20.28
C ILE A 27 9.18 -25.28 19.61
N GLY A 28 8.92 -26.56 19.35
CA GLY A 28 9.76 -27.39 18.48
C GLY A 28 9.62 -26.97 17.01
N ASN A 29 10.76 -26.91 16.33
CA ASN A 29 10.90 -26.50 14.92
C ASN A 29 10.37 -27.62 13.97
N PRO A 30 9.44 -27.36 13.05
CA PRO A 30 9.28 -28.19 11.87
C PRO A 30 9.51 -27.43 10.57
N LEU A 31 10.50 -27.85 9.81
CA LEU A 31 10.67 -27.55 8.38
C LEU A 31 9.59 -28.29 7.57
N LEU A 32 8.80 -27.59 6.79
CA LEU A 32 7.90 -28.17 5.79
C LEU A 32 8.11 -27.51 4.42
N HIS A 33 8.38 -28.35 3.43
CA HIS A 33 8.45 -28.01 2.01
C HIS A 33 7.04 -27.71 1.47
N ILE A 34 6.91 -26.61 0.72
CA ILE A 34 5.67 -26.23 0.02
C ILE A 34 5.92 -26.33 -1.50
N GLY A 35 5.12 -27.15 -2.18
CA GLY A 35 5.08 -27.26 -3.63
C GLY A 35 4.19 -26.18 -4.28
N PRO A 36 4.26 -25.98 -5.62
CA PRO A 36 3.61 -24.87 -6.30
C PRO A 36 2.09 -25.06 -6.43
N ILE A 37 1.34 -24.00 -6.21
CA ILE A 37 -0.13 -23.94 -6.35
C ILE A 37 -0.47 -23.33 -7.70
N ILE A 38 -1.29 -24.06 -8.47
CA ILE A 38 -1.80 -23.66 -9.78
C ILE A 38 -3.05 -22.79 -9.57
N CYS A 39 -3.05 -21.60 -10.14
CA CYS A 39 -4.22 -20.70 -10.21
C CYS A 39 -5.16 -21.17 -11.32
N MET A 40 -6.46 -21.40 -11.00
CA MET A 40 -7.50 -21.59 -12.00
C MET A 40 -8.32 -20.31 -12.20
N PRO A 41 -8.80 -20.04 -13.43
CA PRO A 41 -9.52 -18.80 -13.75
C PRO A 41 -10.95 -18.79 -13.21
N SER A 42 -11.40 -17.60 -12.85
CA SER A 42 -12.71 -17.28 -12.29
C SER A 42 -13.85 -17.48 -13.29
N THR A 43 -14.90 -18.19 -12.88
CA THR A 43 -16.22 -18.20 -13.54
C THR A 43 -17.20 -17.25 -12.83
N PRO A 44 -18.25 -16.72 -13.53
CA PRO A 44 -19.01 -15.57 -13.07
C PRO A 44 -20.11 -15.89 -12.06
N TYR A 45 -20.34 -14.94 -11.18
CA TYR A 45 -21.51 -14.61 -10.34
C TYR A 45 -22.61 -15.64 -10.12
N LEU A 46 -22.74 -16.10 -8.86
CA LEU A 46 -24.02 -16.46 -8.27
C LEU A 46 -24.17 -15.75 -6.91
N SER A 47 -25.09 -14.81 -6.84
CA SER A 47 -25.53 -14.12 -5.65
C SER A 47 -26.45 -15.00 -4.81
N GLY A 48 -26.04 -15.36 -3.58
CA GLY A 48 -26.90 -16.01 -2.59
C GLY A 48 -26.25 -15.95 -1.21
N PRO A 49 -27.02 -15.81 -0.13
CA PRO A 49 -26.48 -15.65 1.21
C PRO A 49 -25.88 -16.98 1.72
N PHE A 50 -24.66 -16.90 2.22
CA PHE A 50 -23.99 -18.02 2.88
C PHE A 50 -24.64 -18.29 4.25
N VAL A 51 -25.32 -19.43 4.36
CA VAL A 51 -25.79 -19.98 5.65
C VAL A 51 -24.66 -20.85 6.20
N ALA A 52 -24.13 -20.46 7.35
CA ALA A 52 -23.14 -21.25 8.07
C ALA A 52 -23.85 -22.45 8.72
N GLU A 53 -23.58 -23.64 8.23
CA GLU A 53 -24.00 -24.90 8.86
C GLU A 53 -23.10 -25.20 10.06
N LYS A 54 -23.73 -25.38 11.22
CA LYS A 54 -23.07 -25.81 12.46
C LYS A 54 -22.65 -27.26 12.30
N ALA A 55 -21.35 -27.53 12.27
CA ALA A 55 -20.83 -28.87 12.49
C ALA A 55 -20.70 -29.15 13.98
N GLU A 56 -21.39 -30.14 14.48
CA GLU A 56 -21.26 -30.70 15.82
C GLU A 56 -19.89 -31.38 15.98
N LEU A 57 -19.25 -31.10 17.09
CA LEU A 57 -17.95 -31.69 17.48
C LEU A 57 -18.20 -33.07 18.09
N ASP A 58 -17.79 -34.10 17.42
CA ASP A 58 -17.60 -35.43 18.01
C ASP A 58 -16.11 -35.74 18.18
N ASP A 59 -15.87 -36.30 19.32
CA ASP A 59 -14.72 -36.70 20.12
C ASP A 59 -13.44 -37.18 19.41
N ALA A 60 -12.37 -36.90 20.11
CA ALA A 60 -10.94 -37.05 19.93
C ALA A 60 -10.44 -38.47 19.50
N SER A 61 -9.43 -38.40 18.72
CA SER A 61 -8.20 -39.23 18.67
C SER A 61 -7.82 -39.62 17.24
N HIS A 62 -7.17 -38.69 16.56
CA HIS A 62 -6.15 -38.99 15.53
C HIS A 62 -5.67 -37.61 15.04
N GLY A 63 -4.38 -37.30 15.19
CA GLY A 63 -3.77 -36.03 14.81
C GLY A 63 -3.87 -35.78 13.30
N VAL A 64 -4.97 -35.19 12.87
CA VAL A 64 -5.15 -34.64 11.53
C VAL A 64 -4.77 -33.16 11.65
N ALA A 65 -3.63 -32.82 11.09
CA ALA A 65 -3.26 -31.41 10.88
C ALA A 65 -4.34 -30.79 9.97
N TYR A 66 -5.21 -29.96 10.53
CA TYR A 66 -6.12 -29.14 9.74
C TYR A 66 -5.28 -28.22 8.88
N PRO A 67 -5.49 -28.17 7.53
CA PRO A 67 -4.86 -27.18 6.71
C PRO A 67 -5.30 -25.81 7.21
N ILE A 68 -4.34 -24.98 7.63
CA ILE A 68 -4.60 -23.56 7.89
C ILE A 68 -5.21 -23.02 6.61
N PRO A 69 -6.45 -22.47 6.63
CA PRO A 69 -7.01 -21.90 5.43
C PRO A 69 -6.06 -20.79 4.96
N VAL A 70 -5.50 -20.97 3.76
CA VAL A 70 -4.79 -19.91 3.05
C VAL A 70 -5.86 -18.86 2.78
N ILE A 71 -5.96 -17.85 3.63
CA ILE A 71 -6.82 -16.69 3.39
C ILE A 71 -6.19 -15.98 2.20
N THR A 72 -6.73 -16.25 1.02
CA THR A 72 -6.42 -15.50 -0.18
C THR A 72 -6.75 -14.04 0.14
N LYS A 73 -5.73 -13.18 0.14
CA LYS A 73 -5.88 -11.73 0.33
C LYS A 73 -6.77 -11.19 -0.80
N CYS A 74 -8.07 -11.15 -0.58
CA CYS A 74 -8.96 -10.41 -1.46
C CYS A 74 -8.99 -8.97 -0.97
N LEU A 75 -8.14 -8.13 -1.57
CA LEU A 75 -8.24 -6.68 -1.45
C LEU A 75 -9.54 -6.27 -2.16
N HIS A 76 -10.60 -6.03 -1.38
CA HIS A 76 -11.91 -5.73 -1.99
C HIS A 76 -11.98 -4.24 -2.31
N PRO A 77 -12.26 -3.85 -3.58
CA PRO A 77 -12.30 -2.45 -4.00
C PRO A 77 -13.19 -1.56 -3.13
N THR A 78 -14.35 -2.07 -2.68
CA THR A 78 -15.25 -1.32 -1.80
C THR A 78 -14.66 -1.03 -0.41
N THR A 79 -13.79 -1.90 0.10
CA THR A 79 -13.08 -1.68 1.37
C THR A 79 -12.06 -0.56 1.19
N ILE A 80 -11.30 -0.58 0.10
CA ILE A 80 -10.33 0.49 -0.23
C ILE A 80 -11.06 1.81 -0.41
N ALA A 81 -12.15 1.85 -1.19
CA ALA A 81 -12.97 3.05 -1.35
C ALA A 81 -13.45 3.61 0.00
N SER A 82 -13.95 2.75 0.90
CA SER A 82 -14.41 3.18 2.23
C SER A 82 -13.28 3.79 3.08
N ILE A 83 -12.10 3.16 3.08
CA ILE A 83 -10.92 3.65 3.82
C ILE A 83 -10.53 5.05 3.34
N TYR A 84 -10.46 5.25 2.03
CA TYR A 84 -10.03 6.52 1.46
C TYR A 84 -11.13 7.59 1.52
N ASN A 85 -12.41 7.23 1.45
CA ASN A 85 -13.52 8.14 1.75
C ASN A 85 -13.38 8.75 3.16
N GLU A 86 -13.10 7.93 4.17
CA GLU A 86 -12.93 8.38 5.57
C GLU A 86 -11.70 9.30 5.73
N ARG A 87 -10.63 9.07 4.95
CA ARG A 87 -9.38 9.83 5.00
C ARG A 87 -9.39 11.13 4.17
N SER A 88 -10.35 11.32 3.30
CA SER A 88 -10.32 12.33 2.23
C SER A 88 -10.11 13.76 2.74
N THR A 89 -10.76 14.14 3.85
CA THR A 89 -10.70 15.51 4.39
C THR A 89 -9.37 15.84 5.09
N THR A 90 -8.60 14.84 5.48
CA THR A 90 -7.32 15.00 6.19
C THR A 90 -6.12 14.58 5.36
N TYR A 91 -6.33 14.03 4.17
CA TYR A 91 -5.28 13.45 3.35
C TYR A 91 -4.16 14.45 3.00
N ASP A 92 -4.55 15.65 2.62
CA ASP A 92 -3.61 16.71 2.23
C ASP A 92 -2.83 17.32 3.41
N ALA A 93 -3.18 17.02 4.65
CA ALA A 93 -2.43 17.51 5.80
C ALA A 93 -1.02 16.87 5.91
N ALA A 94 -0.80 15.73 5.28
CA ALA A 94 0.48 15.04 5.32
C ALA A 94 1.45 15.57 4.26
N ILE A 95 2.55 16.18 4.70
CA ILE A 95 3.61 16.72 3.82
C ILE A 95 4.20 15.65 2.89
N PHE A 96 4.17 14.38 3.30
CA PHE A 96 4.60 13.24 2.50
C PHE A 96 3.91 13.22 1.14
N HIS A 97 2.58 13.37 1.08
CA HIS A 97 1.82 13.29 -0.17
C HIS A 97 2.15 14.43 -1.13
N HIS A 98 2.40 15.62 -0.62
CA HIS A 98 2.81 16.76 -1.45
C HIS A 98 4.20 16.55 -2.07
N ARG A 99 5.17 16.13 -1.25
CA ARG A 99 6.53 15.87 -1.72
C ARG A 99 6.60 14.69 -2.71
N LEU A 100 5.78 13.67 -2.48
CA LEU A 100 5.63 12.57 -3.42
C LEU A 100 5.08 13.06 -4.77
N ALA A 101 4.04 13.89 -4.76
CA ALA A 101 3.45 14.45 -5.98
C ALA A 101 4.47 15.31 -6.77
N GLU A 102 5.25 16.15 -6.07
CA GLU A 102 6.34 16.94 -6.69
C GLU A 102 7.39 16.03 -7.33
N GLU A 103 7.77 14.93 -6.64
CA GLU A 103 8.70 13.95 -7.15
C GLU A 103 8.19 13.23 -8.39
N TYR A 104 6.89 12.89 -8.41
CA TYR A 104 6.24 12.28 -9.58
C TYR A 104 6.33 13.17 -10.81
N ILE A 105 6.01 14.45 -10.67
CA ILE A 105 6.10 15.40 -11.78
C ILE A 105 7.53 15.61 -12.24
N ARG A 106 8.50 15.61 -11.31
CA ARG A 106 9.93 15.66 -11.65
C ARG A 106 10.39 14.41 -12.41
N ALA A 107 9.92 13.22 -12.01
CA ALA A 107 10.26 11.95 -12.65
C ALA A 107 9.62 11.79 -14.03
N ALA A 108 8.35 12.16 -14.14
CA ALA A 108 7.55 12.05 -15.36
C ALA A 108 7.91 13.11 -16.40
N ALA A 109 8.21 14.34 -15.96
CA ALA A 109 8.50 15.51 -16.79
C ALA A 109 7.48 15.68 -17.95
N PRO A 110 6.17 15.80 -17.64
CA PRO A 110 5.14 15.88 -18.68
C PRO A 110 5.38 17.10 -19.58
N GLN A 111 5.27 16.88 -20.89
CA GLN A 111 5.54 17.92 -21.87
C GLN A 111 4.31 18.82 -22.08
N PRO A 112 4.50 20.11 -22.46
CA PRO A 112 3.39 20.97 -22.88
C PRO A 112 2.56 20.29 -23.99
N GLY A 113 1.25 20.26 -23.81
CA GLY A 113 0.31 19.62 -24.74
C GLY A 113 0.10 18.12 -24.51
N ALA A 114 0.80 17.49 -23.55
CA ALA A 114 0.67 16.06 -23.28
C ALA A 114 -0.73 15.68 -22.76
N GLN A 115 -1.14 14.46 -23.11
CA GLN A 115 -2.32 13.79 -22.58
C GLN A 115 -1.93 12.93 -21.39
N VAL A 116 -2.43 13.23 -20.20
CA VAL A 116 -2.04 12.59 -18.94
C VAL A 116 -3.23 11.89 -18.30
N LEU A 117 -3.01 10.66 -17.86
CA LEU A 117 -3.93 9.88 -17.04
C LEU A 117 -3.31 9.67 -15.65
N ASP A 118 -3.98 10.18 -14.62
CA ASP A 118 -3.56 10.03 -13.21
C ASP A 118 -4.47 9.01 -12.52
N LEU A 119 -3.95 7.82 -12.28
CA LEU A 119 -4.65 6.68 -11.69
C LEU A 119 -4.47 6.69 -10.16
N ALA A 120 -5.54 6.37 -9.44
CA ALA A 120 -5.64 6.59 -7.99
C ALA A 120 -5.29 8.05 -7.63
N CYS A 121 -5.89 9.00 -8.36
CA CYS A 121 -5.54 10.41 -8.31
C CYS A 121 -5.82 11.06 -6.95
N GLY A 122 -6.61 10.42 -6.08
CA GLY A 122 -6.95 10.88 -4.75
C GLY A 122 -7.57 12.29 -4.78
N THR A 123 -7.01 13.18 -3.96
CA THR A 123 -7.41 14.59 -3.89
C THR A 123 -6.81 15.46 -5.02
N GLY A 124 -6.11 14.84 -5.99
CA GLY A 124 -5.59 15.50 -7.19
C GLY A 124 -4.21 16.15 -7.03
N LEU A 125 -3.38 15.73 -6.06
CA LEU A 125 -2.06 16.36 -5.84
C LEU A 125 -1.14 16.22 -7.07
N VAL A 126 -1.01 15.01 -7.64
CA VAL A 126 -0.26 14.78 -8.89
C VAL A 126 -0.98 15.41 -10.07
N THR A 127 -2.30 15.23 -10.15
CA THR A 127 -3.17 15.67 -11.23
C THR A 127 -3.02 17.17 -11.53
N PHE A 128 -3.13 18.04 -10.49
CA PHE A 128 -3.03 19.50 -10.67
C PHE A 128 -1.61 19.96 -11.01
N LEU A 129 -0.60 19.31 -10.48
CA LEU A 129 0.78 19.58 -10.87
C LEU A 129 1.04 19.18 -12.33
N ALA A 130 0.47 18.05 -12.78
CA ALA A 130 0.52 17.65 -14.19
C ALA A 130 -0.19 18.67 -15.08
N GLU A 131 -1.41 19.13 -14.71
CA GLU A 131 -2.15 20.14 -15.46
C GLU A 131 -1.34 21.43 -15.63
N ALA A 132 -0.68 21.88 -14.57
CA ALA A 132 0.16 23.07 -14.64
C ALA A 132 1.33 22.92 -15.62
N GLN A 133 1.90 21.72 -15.77
CA GLN A 133 3.00 21.44 -16.68
C GLN A 133 2.55 21.28 -18.13
N VAL A 134 1.45 20.55 -18.38
CA VAL A 134 0.99 20.32 -19.75
C VAL A 134 0.36 21.59 -20.36
N GLY A 135 -0.08 22.52 -19.54
CA GLY A 135 -0.60 23.82 -19.96
C GLY A 135 -1.92 23.75 -20.72
N PRO A 136 -2.27 24.82 -21.46
CA PRO A 136 -3.62 24.98 -22.05
C PRO A 136 -3.95 24.01 -23.20
N THR A 137 -2.95 23.43 -23.84
CA THR A 137 -3.11 22.51 -24.97
C THR A 137 -3.07 21.05 -24.56
N GLY A 138 -2.65 20.74 -23.32
CA GLY A 138 -2.69 19.40 -22.77
C GLY A 138 -4.01 19.08 -22.08
N THR A 139 -4.21 17.79 -21.80
CA THR A 139 -5.38 17.31 -21.06
C THR A 139 -4.91 16.41 -19.92
N VAL A 140 -5.59 16.52 -18.78
CA VAL A 140 -5.36 15.64 -17.63
C VAL A 140 -6.66 15.00 -17.20
N VAL A 141 -6.64 13.70 -17.05
CA VAL A 141 -7.77 12.89 -16.55
C VAL A 141 -7.33 12.24 -15.24
N GLY A 142 -8.14 12.38 -14.19
CA GLY A 142 -7.94 11.72 -12.91
C GLY A 142 -8.96 10.61 -12.69
N VAL A 143 -8.52 9.46 -12.23
CA VAL A 143 -9.39 8.32 -11.88
C VAL A 143 -9.12 7.89 -10.45
N ASP A 144 -10.16 7.76 -9.63
CA ASP A 144 -10.05 7.21 -8.27
C ASP A 144 -11.31 6.42 -7.91
N ILE A 145 -11.16 5.43 -7.06
CA ILE A 145 -12.29 4.63 -6.58
C ILE A 145 -13.09 5.33 -5.48
N SER A 146 -12.46 6.26 -4.76
CA SER A 146 -13.02 6.97 -3.61
C SER A 146 -13.76 8.24 -4.04
N GLU A 147 -15.08 8.25 -3.92
CA GLU A 147 -15.85 9.46 -4.18
C GLU A 147 -15.48 10.61 -3.23
N GLY A 148 -15.20 10.31 -1.94
CA GLY A 148 -14.79 11.35 -0.99
C GLY A 148 -13.47 12.03 -1.39
N MET A 149 -12.51 11.29 -1.96
CA MET A 149 -11.28 11.86 -2.54
C MET A 149 -11.62 12.77 -3.73
N LEU A 150 -12.47 12.28 -4.63
CA LEU A 150 -12.87 13.02 -5.83
C LEU A 150 -13.69 14.26 -5.52
N GLU A 151 -14.52 14.25 -4.48
CA GLU A 151 -15.22 15.46 -4.00
C GLU A 151 -14.23 16.57 -3.61
N VAL A 152 -13.15 16.20 -2.89
CA VAL A 152 -12.09 17.16 -2.55
C VAL A 152 -11.38 17.65 -3.81
N ALA A 153 -11.03 16.75 -4.74
CA ALA A 153 -10.36 17.09 -6.01
C ALA A 153 -11.24 18.03 -6.86
N ARG A 154 -12.51 17.69 -7.08
CA ARG A 154 -13.45 18.52 -7.84
C ARG A 154 -13.66 19.89 -7.18
N GLY A 155 -13.73 19.94 -5.83
CA GLY A 155 -13.78 21.20 -5.09
C GLY A 155 -12.54 22.07 -5.29
N LYS A 156 -11.33 21.50 -5.40
CA LYS A 156 -10.12 22.22 -5.77
C LYS A 156 -10.20 22.73 -7.21
N ALA A 157 -10.58 21.86 -8.16
CA ALA A 157 -10.71 22.20 -9.57
C ALA A 157 -11.66 23.40 -9.77
N GLN A 158 -12.82 23.38 -9.11
CA GLN A 158 -13.77 24.48 -9.19
C GLN A 158 -13.20 25.81 -8.67
N ARG A 159 -12.44 25.76 -7.57
CA ARG A 159 -11.85 26.99 -6.98
C ARG A 159 -10.71 27.57 -7.82
N THR A 160 -9.98 26.73 -8.54
CA THR A 160 -8.81 27.15 -9.35
C THR A 160 -9.15 27.38 -10.83
N GLY A 161 -10.35 26.98 -11.28
CA GLY A 161 -10.71 27.01 -12.70
C GLY A 161 -9.98 25.92 -13.51
N SER A 162 -9.61 24.82 -12.87
CA SER A 162 -8.96 23.66 -13.50
C SER A 162 -9.86 23.00 -14.54
N ARG A 163 -9.26 22.46 -15.59
CA ARG A 163 -9.93 21.76 -16.70
C ARG A 163 -9.86 20.25 -16.58
N VAL A 164 -9.29 19.72 -15.48
CA VAL A 164 -9.16 18.30 -15.23
C VAL A 164 -10.54 17.62 -15.19
N THR A 165 -10.66 16.48 -15.85
CA THR A 165 -11.83 15.62 -15.75
C THR A 165 -11.57 14.51 -14.73
N PHE A 166 -12.53 14.25 -13.84
CA PHE A 166 -12.43 13.23 -12.80
C PHE A 166 -13.50 12.16 -12.96
N TYR A 167 -13.06 10.89 -12.95
CA TYR A 167 -13.95 9.71 -13.00
C TYR A 167 -13.81 8.89 -11.71
N GLN A 168 -14.95 8.45 -11.18
CA GLN A 168 -14.97 7.46 -10.11
C GLN A 168 -14.94 6.06 -10.72
N HIS A 169 -13.82 5.35 -10.57
CA HIS A 169 -13.68 4.00 -11.12
C HIS A 169 -12.59 3.20 -10.41
N ASP A 170 -12.68 1.87 -10.50
CA ASP A 170 -11.62 0.96 -10.06
C ASP A 170 -10.51 0.90 -11.13
N ILE A 171 -9.31 1.32 -10.76
CA ILE A 171 -8.15 1.36 -11.66
C ILE A 171 -7.61 -0.03 -12.02
N SER A 172 -8.04 -1.09 -11.35
CA SER A 172 -7.67 -2.46 -11.70
C SER A 172 -8.30 -2.95 -13.00
N ASN A 173 -9.41 -2.34 -13.41
CA ASN A 173 -10.08 -2.60 -14.68
C ASN A 173 -10.71 -1.31 -15.24
N LEU A 174 -10.17 -0.79 -16.33
CA LEU A 174 -10.61 0.44 -17.00
C LEU A 174 -11.36 0.17 -18.30
N SER A 175 -11.67 -1.09 -18.64
CA SER A 175 -12.17 -1.50 -19.96
C SER A 175 -13.56 -0.95 -20.32
N ASP A 176 -14.36 -0.60 -19.32
CA ASP A 176 -15.72 -0.06 -19.47
C ASP A 176 -15.78 1.46 -19.29
N LEU A 177 -14.64 2.11 -19.10
CA LEU A 177 -14.55 3.55 -18.94
C LEU A 177 -14.04 4.22 -20.23
N ASP A 178 -14.88 5.10 -20.80
CA ASP A 178 -14.43 5.95 -21.93
C ASP A 178 -13.52 7.07 -21.40
N LEU A 179 -12.22 6.84 -21.55
CA LEU A 179 -11.16 7.74 -21.10
C LEU A 179 -10.63 8.64 -22.23
N ASN A 180 -11.33 8.71 -23.39
CA ASN A 180 -10.84 9.47 -24.54
C ASN A 180 -10.54 10.94 -24.16
N PRO A 181 -9.27 11.37 -24.10
CA PRO A 181 -8.91 12.74 -23.74
C PRO A 181 -9.23 13.73 -24.89
N ASN A 182 -9.55 13.23 -26.07
CA ASN A 182 -9.85 14.03 -27.26
C ASN A 182 -11.09 13.49 -28.00
N PRO A 183 -12.31 13.75 -27.50
CA PRO A 183 -13.56 13.21 -28.06
C PRO A 183 -13.90 13.62 -29.51
N GLY A 184 -13.00 14.06 -30.29
CA GLY A 184 -13.14 14.42 -31.72
C GLY A 184 -11.93 14.02 -32.55
N GLY A 185 -10.90 13.44 -31.89
CA GLY A 185 -9.71 12.94 -32.57
C GLY A 185 -9.94 11.59 -33.25
N GLN A 186 -9.13 11.29 -34.26
CA GLN A 186 -9.11 9.95 -34.84
C GLN A 186 -8.45 9.01 -33.82
N ASP A 187 -9.17 7.95 -33.43
CA ASP A 187 -8.60 6.82 -32.72
C ASP A 187 -7.82 5.98 -33.74
N ASP A 188 -6.50 6.08 -33.67
CA ASP A 188 -5.58 5.27 -34.52
C ASP A 188 -5.21 3.93 -33.87
N GLY A 189 -5.83 3.58 -32.72
CA GLY A 189 -5.58 2.34 -31.98
C GLY A 189 -4.21 2.28 -31.29
N ALA A 190 -3.44 3.36 -31.29
CA ALA A 190 -2.07 3.41 -30.76
C ALA A 190 -1.97 3.79 -29.30
N GLY A 191 -3.09 3.79 -28.55
CA GLY A 191 -3.19 4.34 -27.19
C GLY A 191 -3.42 5.85 -27.21
N GLN A 192 -3.84 6.39 -26.05
CA GLN A 192 -4.36 7.76 -25.99
C GLN A 192 -3.51 8.70 -25.13
N PHE A 193 -2.67 8.15 -24.23
CA PHE A 193 -1.95 8.93 -23.25
C PHE A 193 -0.44 8.95 -23.50
N ASP A 194 0.15 10.12 -23.34
CA ASP A 194 1.60 10.32 -23.35
C ASP A 194 2.22 9.95 -22.03
N LEU A 195 1.44 10.08 -20.94
CA LEU A 195 1.87 9.79 -19.58
C LEU A 195 0.73 9.17 -18.78
N ILE A 196 1.05 8.10 -18.07
CA ILE A 196 0.19 7.55 -17.00
C ILE A 196 0.97 7.64 -15.68
N THR A 197 0.31 8.13 -14.63
CA THR A 197 0.83 8.16 -13.25
C THR A 197 -0.05 7.32 -12.35
N CYS A 198 0.57 6.63 -11.37
CA CYS A 198 -0.16 5.90 -10.32
C CYS A 198 0.67 5.97 -9.03
N ALA A 199 0.33 6.90 -8.13
CA ALA A 199 1.08 7.20 -6.92
C ALA A 199 0.50 6.52 -5.69
N ALA A 200 1.36 5.82 -4.92
CA ALA A 200 1.07 5.21 -3.62
C ALA A 200 -0.15 4.26 -3.62
N ALA A 201 -0.40 3.54 -4.72
CA ALA A 201 -1.58 2.69 -4.85
C ALA A 201 -1.27 1.24 -5.28
N LEU A 202 -0.13 0.99 -5.93
CA LEU A 202 0.15 -0.31 -6.57
C LEU A 202 0.02 -1.50 -5.61
N VAL A 203 0.42 -1.35 -4.35
CA VAL A 203 0.31 -2.39 -3.30
C VAL A 203 -1.13 -2.64 -2.81
N LEU A 204 -2.08 -1.78 -3.21
CA LEU A 204 -3.50 -1.91 -2.89
C LEU A 204 -4.25 -2.75 -3.93
N LEU A 205 -3.63 -3.04 -5.06
CA LEU A 205 -4.25 -3.79 -6.15
C LEU A 205 -4.13 -5.30 -5.92
N PRO A 206 -5.18 -6.07 -6.18
CA PRO A 206 -5.13 -7.54 -6.05
C PRO A 206 -4.21 -8.18 -7.10
N ASP A 207 -4.12 -7.61 -8.29
CA ASP A 207 -3.23 -8.02 -9.38
C ASP A 207 -2.51 -6.79 -9.98
N PRO A 208 -1.38 -6.36 -9.39
CA PRO A 208 -0.62 -5.23 -9.91
C PRO A 208 -0.10 -5.45 -11.33
N LEU A 209 0.27 -6.69 -11.69
CA LEU A 209 0.79 -7.02 -13.00
C LEU A 209 -0.29 -6.88 -14.09
N GLY A 210 -1.47 -7.45 -13.85
CA GLY A 210 -2.60 -7.33 -14.76
C GLY A 210 -3.05 -5.88 -14.93
N ALA A 211 -3.07 -5.11 -13.85
CA ALA A 211 -3.40 -3.69 -13.89
C ALA A 211 -2.39 -2.90 -14.74
N ILE A 212 -1.08 -3.07 -14.52
CA ILE A 212 -0.05 -2.38 -15.33
C ILE A 212 -0.14 -2.77 -16.80
N ARG A 213 -0.41 -4.04 -17.13
CA ARG A 213 -0.62 -4.47 -18.52
C ARG A 213 -1.77 -3.73 -19.18
N SER A 214 -2.92 -3.62 -18.49
CA SER A 214 -4.08 -2.88 -19.02
C SER A 214 -3.81 -1.38 -19.16
N TRP A 215 -3.06 -0.77 -18.23
CA TRP A 215 -2.66 0.63 -18.34
C TRP A 215 -1.68 0.86 -19.51
N ALA A 216 -0.77 -0.09 -19.74
CA ALA A 216 0.16 -0.02 -20.87
C ALA A 216 -0.55 -0.01 -22.21
N GLU A 217 -1.74 -0.64 -22.33
CA GLU A 217 -2.55 -0.57 -23.56
C GLU A 217 -3.03 0.86 -23.84
N LEU A 218 -3.29 1.66 -22.81
CA LEU A 218 -3.73 3.05 -22.93
C LEU A 218 -2.59 4.02 -23.26
N LEU A 219 -1.33 3.62 -23.09
CA LEU A 219 -0.18 4.43 -23.50
C LEU A 219 0.04 4.41 -25.00
N ARG A 220 0.41 5.56 -25.56
CA ARG A 220 0.99 5.65 -26.90
C ARG A 220 2.36 4.98 -26.95
N ASN A 221 2.80 4.60 -28.15
CA ASN A 221 4.20 4.21 -28.33
C ASN A 221 5.11 5.39 -27.96
N GLY A 222 6.10 5.14 -27.12
CA GLY A 222 6.93 6.17 -26.48
C GLY A 222 6.30 6.84 -25.27
N GLY A 223 5.05 6.53 -24.94
CA GLY A 223 4.38 7.02 -23.72
C GLY A 223 4.96 6.38 -22.45
N LYS A 224 4.87 7.10 -21.34
CA LYS A 224 5.49 6.73 -20.05
C LYS A 224 4.49 6.31 -19.00
N LEU A 225 4.86 5.32 -18.20
CA LEU A 225 4.24 5.01 -16.91
C LEU A 225 5.20 5.41 -15.79
N VAL A 226 4.69 6.16 -14.79
CA VAL A 226 5.37 6.42 -13.54
C VAL A 226 4.55 5.85 -12.41
N THR A 227 5.14 4.92 -11.65
CA THR A 227 4.48 4.30 -10.50
C THR A 227 5.48 4.03 -9.39
N ASP A 228 5.00 3.65 -8.19
CA ASP A 228 5.85 3.42 -7.03
C ASP A 228 5.39 2.29 -6.13
N VAL A 229 6.28 1.93 -5.23
CA VAL A 229 5.98 1.16 -4.02
C VAL A 229 6.80 1.70 -2.86
N ALA A 230 6.30 1.56 -1.63
CA ALA A 230 7.05 1.95 -0.44
C ALA A 230 8.36 1.14 -0.32
N ALA A 231 9.45 1.78 0.07
CA ALA A 231 10.69 1.07 0.40
C ALA A 231 10.46 0.17 1.63
N ARG A 232 11.23 -0.92 1.73
CA ARG A 232 10.94 -1.98 2.73
C ARG A 232 11.10 -1.58 4.19
N ASP A 233 11.98 -0.63 4.45
CA ASP A 233 12.39 -0.19 5.79
C ASP A 233 11.59 1.00 6.33
N VAL A 234 10.55 1.41 5.60
CA VAL A 234 9.73 2.58 5.95
C VAL A 234 8.37 2.17 6.56
N HIS A 235 7.63 3.18 7.04
CA HIS A 235 6.29 3.01 7.63
C HIS A 235 6.30 2.04 8.81
N VAL A 236 7.13 2.33 9.82
CA VAL A 236 7.36 1.48 11.01
C VAL A 236 6.07 0.86 11.58
N PRO A 237 4.98 1.62 11.84
CA PRO A 237 3.76 0.99 12.35
C PRO A 237 3.16 -0.04 11.38
N ALA A 238 3.12 0.27 10.07
CA ALA A 238 2.56 -0.63 9.05
C ALA A 238 3.35 -1.93 8.97
N ARG A 239 4.68 -1.86 8.97
CA ARG A 239 5.58 -3.02 8.96
C ARG A 239 5.39 -3.93 10.17
N ILE A 240 5.17 -3.35 11.36
CA ILE A 240 4.87 -4.13 12.56
C ILE A 240 3.50 -4.82 12.41
N PHE A 241 2.48 -4.15 11.87
CA PHE A 241 1.18 -4.79 11.57
C PHE A 241 1.30 -5.90 10.54
N GLU A 242 2.17 -5.78 9.55
CA GLU A 242 2.49 -6.86 8.60
C GLU A 242 3.07 -8.09 9.29
N TRP A 243 3.91 -7.88 10.31
CA TRP A 243 4.50 -8.97 11.07
C TRP A 243 3.50 -9.64 12.01
N ILE A 244 2.60 -8.88 12.68
CA ILE A 244 1.64 -9.45 13.64
C ILE A 244 0.38 -10.00 12.99
N GLY A 245 -0.03 -9.51 11.83
CA GLY A 245 -1.26 -9.90 11.14
C GLY A 245 -1.42 -11.42 10.99
N PRO A 246 -0.44 -12.12 10.37
CA PRO A 246 -0.50 -13.57 10.21
C PRO A 246 -0.62 -14.35 11.52
N GLN A 247 -0.01 -13.86 12.60
CA GLN A 247 -0.06 -14.49 13.93
C GLN A 247 -1.44 -14.37 14.61
N LEU A 248 -2.26 -13.46 14.11
CA LEU A 248 -3.62 -13.19 14.57
C LEU A 248 -4.69 -13.70 13.61
N GLY A 249 -4.30 -14.25 12.45
CA GLY A 249 -5.22 -14.61 11.38
C GLY A 249 -5.89 -13.39 10.73
N LEU A 250 -5.25 -12.21 10.81
CA LEU A 250 -5.75 -10.96 10.24
C LEU A 250 -5.01 -10.63 8.94
N SER A 251 -5.78 -10.21 7.94
CA SER A 251 -5.25 -9.69 6.68
C SER A 251 -5.13 -8.16 6.73
N LEU A 252 -4.16 -7.65 5.97
CA LEU A 252 -3.98 -6.23 5.72
C LEU A 252 -4.72 -5.81 4.44
N GLN A 253 -4.95 -4.50 4.30
CA GLN A 253 -5.61 -3.92 3.14
C GLN A 253 -4.62 -3.54 2.02
N TRP A 254 -3.42 -4.11 2.05
CA TRP A 254 -2.37 -3.98 1.02
C TRP A 254 -1.52 -5.24 0.98
N ASP A 255 -0.79 -5.44 -0.11
CA ASP A 255 0.22 -6.47 -0.24
C ASP A 255 1.51 -5.93 -0.83
N GLN A 256 2.52 -5.76 0.01
CA GLN A 256 3.88 -5.45 -0.42
C GLN A 256 4.87 -6.60 -0.15
N SER A 257 4.38 -7.80 0.11
CA SER A 257 5.22 -8.97 0.40
C SER A 257 6.14 -9.35 -0.78
N TRP A 258 5.74 -8.97 -2.00
CA TRP A 258 6.50 -9.14 -3.23
C TRP A 258 7.63 -8.12 -3.41
N VAL A 259 7.58 -6.96 -2.72
CA VAL A 259 8.61 -5.93 -2.79
C VAL A 259 9.83 -6.37 -1.98
N LYS A 260 10.98 -6.56 -2.63
CA LYS A 260 12.26 -6.90 -1.98
C LYS A 260 13.26 -5.75 -2.08
N GLY A 261 13.19 -4.96 -3.15
CA GLY A 261 14.01 -3.81 -3.48
C GLY A 261 13.52 -3.17 -4.77
N GLU A 262 14.34 -2.32 -5.34
CA GLU A 262 14.09 -1.65 -6.63
C GLU A 262 13.86 -2.65 -7.76
N GLU A 263 14.56 -3.78 -7.73
CA GLU A 263 14.47 -4.86 -8.70
C GLU A 263 13.07 -5.49 -8.78
N SER A 264 12.31 -5.48 -7.69
CA SER A 264 10.95 -6.02 -7.69
C SER A 264 10.02 -5.17 -8.55
N LEU A 265 10.10 -3.85 -8.43
CA LEU A 265 9.32 -2.93 -9.26
C LEU A 265 9.80 -2.96 -10.72
N ALA A 266 11.13 -2.99 -10.94
CA ALA A 266 11.69 -3.11 -12.28
C ALA A 266 11.23 -4.40 -12.98
N GLY A 267 11.26 -5.53 -12.27
CA GLY A 267 10.79 -6.82 -12.77
C GLY A 267 9.31 -6.80 -13.15
N LEU A 268 8.47 -6.21 -12.28
CA LEU A 268 7.03 -6.09 -12.51
C LEU A 268 6.71 -5.26 -13.77
N LEU A 269 7.38 -4.11 -13.94
CA LEU A 269 7.22 -3.25 -15.12
C LEU A 269 7.68 -3.94 -16.41
N THR A 270 8.81 -4.66 -16.33
CA THR A 270 9.34 -5.43 -17.49
C THR A 270 8.40 -6.57 -17.84
N GLU A 271 7.88 -7.32 -16.87
CA GLU A 271 6.92 -8.41 -17.08
C GLU A 271 5.59 -7.91 -17.66
N ALA A 272 5.22 -6.68 -17.36
CA ALA A 272 4.08 -6.00 -17.97
C ALA A 272 4.30 -5.57 -19.43
N GLY A 273 5.50 -5.77 -19.98
CA GLY A 273 5.82 -5.45 -21.36
C GLY A 273 6.34 -4.03 -21.59
N LEU A 274 6.71 -3.32 -20.53
CA LEU A 274 7.27 -1.98 -20.59
C LEU A 274 8.81 -2.02 -20.54
N GLU A 275 9.45 -1.08 -21.25
CA GLU A 275 10.89 -0.85 -21.13
C GLU A 275 11.17 0.07 -19.93
N VAL A 276 11.89 -0.44 -18.94
CA VAL A 276 12.22 0.32 -17.72
C VAL A 276 13.33 1.31 -18.05
N GLU A 277 13.04 2.61 -18.00
CA GLU A 277 14.06 3.66 -18.08
C GLU A 277 14.89 3.74 -16.81
N LYS A 278 14.23 3.71 -15.66
CA LYS A 278 14.87 3.70 -14.32
C LYS A 278 13.92 3.22 -13.24
N VAL A 279 14.48 2.60 -12.21
CA VAL A 279 13.86 2.52 -10.87
C VAL A 279 14.89 3.08 -9.89
N TYR A 280 14.44 3.85 -8.92
CA TYR A 280 15.33 4.50 -7.97
C TYR A 280 14.65 4.74 -6.62
N VAL A 281 15.45 4.86 -5.56
CA VAL A 281 14.98 5.30 -4.26
C VAL A 281 14.74 6.80 -4.30
N SER A 282 13.54 7.24 -3.94
CA SER A 282 13.20 8.67 -3.86
C SER A 282 14.02 9.38 -2.77
N PRO A 283 14.09 10.71 -2.77
CA PRO A 283 14.47 11.45 -1.58
C PRO A 283 13.61 11.07 -0.38
N VAL A 284 14.12 11.30 0.82
CA VAL A 284 13.33 11.13 2.05
C VAL A 284 12.29 12.24 2.11
N PHE A 285 11.02 11.87 2.05
CA PHE A 285 9.90 12.82 2.05
C PHE A 285 9.55 13.31 3.46
N GLN A 286 9.74 12.45 4.45
CA GLN A 286 9.47 12.74 5.85
C GLN A 286 10.34 11.86 6.74
N VAL A 287 10.83 12.43 7.85
CA VAL A 287 11.48 11.68 8.93
C VAL A 287 10.58 11.74 10.16
N LYS A 288 10.36 10.60 10.78
CA LYS A 288 9.69 10.48 12.08
C LYS A 288 10.55 9.65 13.02
N GLU A 289 10.66 10.08 14.25
CA GLU A 289 11.27 9.33 15.33
C GLU A 289 10.18 8.80 16.26
N TYR A 290 10.25 7.54 16.57
CA TYR A 290 9.35 6.88 17.50
C TYR A 290 10.15 6.27 18.65
N ARG A 291 9.79 6.63 19.88
CA ARG A 291 10.42 6.10 21.09
C ARG A 291 9.62 4.92 21.63
N VAL A 292 10.29 3.99 22.31
CA VAL A 292 9.66 2.78 22.87
C VAL A 292 8.52 3.09 23.83
N GLU A 293 8.60 4.21 24.56
CA GLU A 293 7.56 4.65 25.48
C GLU A 293 6.25 5.00 24.75
N GLN A 294 6.34 5.35 23.47
CA GLN A 294 5.21 5.73 22.62
C GLN A 294 4.55 4.53 21.93
N ALA A 295 5.15 3.33 21.98
CA ALA A 295 4.67 2.17 21.22
C ALA A 295 3.20 1.84 21.50
N GLY A 296 2.77 1.92 22.77
CA GLY A 296 1.38 1.67 23.16
C GLY A 296 0.40 2.72 22.63
N GLU A 297 0.80 3.99 22.60
CA GLU A 297 0.02 5.09 22.04
C GLU A 297 -0.04 5.02 20.51
N LEU A 298 1.07 4.69 19.85
CA LEU A 298 1.13 4.49 18.41
C LEU A 298 0.18 3.38 17.95
N PHE A 299 0.10 2.28 18.71
CA PHE A 299 -0.88 1.23 18.45
C PHE A 299 -2.31 1.79 18.50
N GLU A 300 -2.66 2.54 19.56
CA GLU A 300 -4.00 3.11 19.72
C GLU A 300 -4.35 4.08 18.61
N GLN A 301 -3.41 4.94 18.23
CA GLN A 301 -3.58 5.87 17.11
C GLN A 301 -3.79 5.11 15.79
N ALA A 302 -2.99 4.08 15.52
CA ALA A 302 -3.10 3.30 14.30
C ALA A 302 -4.46 2.58 14.18
N VAL A 303 -4.90 1.89 15.24
CA VAL A 303 -6.16 1.13 15.21
C VAL A 303 -7.42 2.00 15.32
N SER A 304 -7.28 3.27 15.69
CA SER A 304 -8.38 4.24 15.60
C SER A 304 -8.69 4.63 14.15
N GLY A 305 -7.70 4.53 13.26
CA GLY A 305 -7.85 4.80 11.83
C GLY A 305 -8.40 3.61 11.04
N PRO A 306 -8.93 3.87 9.83
CA PRO A 306 -9.60 2.84 9.04
C PRO A 306 -8.67 1.72 8.56
N MET A 307 -7.38 1.99 8.38
CA MET A 307 -6.40 1.07 7.81
C MET A 307 -6.09 -0.14 8.71
N PHE A 308 -6.10 0.07 10.04
CA PHE A 308 -5.72 -0.95 11.04
C PHE A 308 -6.83 -1.27 12.04
N ARG A 309 -8.04 -0.79 11.80
CA ARG A 309 -9.19 -0.93 12.71
C ARG A 309 -9.48 -2.37 13.11
N ASN A 310 -9.26 -3.33 12.21
CA ASN A 310 -9.44 -4.76 12.45
C ASN A 310 -8.53 -5.32 13.55
N PHE A 311 -7.39 -4.69 13.85
CA PHE A 311 -6.51 -5.05 14.96
C PHE A 311 -6.97 -4.46 16.32
N GLY A 312 -7.84 -3.46 16.28
CA GLY A 312 -8.36 -2.75 17.46
C GLY A 312 -9.66 -3.29 18.01
N VAL A 313 -10.21 -4.40 17.50
CA VAL A 313 -11.56 -4.87 17.84
C VAL A 313 -11.58 -6.22 18.54
N GLY A 314 -12.61 -6.43 19.37
CA GLY A 314 -12.94 -7.73 19.96
C GLY A 314 -11.80 -8.38 20.76
N SER A 315 -11.75 -9.69 20.68
CA SER A 315 -10.80 -10.53 21.43
C SER A 315 -9.35 -10.44 20.94
N VAL A 316 -9.11 -9.84 19.77
CA VAL A 316 -7.75 -9.74 19.20
C VAL A 316 -6.98 -8.52 19.69
N ARG A 317 -7.67 -7.46 20.14
CA ARG A 317 -7.06 -6.16 20.46
C ARG A 317 -5.90 -6.25 21.46
N ASP A 318 -6.12 -6.90 22.61
CA ASP A 318 -5.10 -6.97 23.67
C ASP A 318 -3.88 -7.77 23.22
N LYS A 319 -4.11 -8.86 22.47
CA LYS A 319 -3.03 -9.66 21.90
C LYS A 319 -2.29 -8.88 20.82
N ALA A 320 -3.01 -8.17 19.95
CA ALA A 320 -2.43 -7.33 18.90
C ALA A 320 -1.57 -6.22 19.50
N LYS A 321 -2.07 -5.50 20.51
CA LYS A 321 -1.33 -4.45 21.20
C LYS A 321 -0.05 -4.98 21.84
N ARG A 322 -0.13 -6.10 22.55
CA ARG A 322 1.04 -6.73 23.18
C ARG A 322 2.09 -7.09 22.13
N LEU A 323 1.71 -7.81 21.07
CA LEU A 323 2.64 -8.18 19.99
C LEU A 323 3.23 -6.97 19.28
N PHE A 324 2.44 -5.91 19.07
CA PHE A 324 2.91 -4.66 18.49
C PHE A 324 4.00 -4.01 19.35
N VAL A 325 3.76 -3.87 20.64
CA VAL A 325 4.71 -3.26 21.59
C VAL A 325 5.97 -4.12 21.70
N GLU A 326 5.83 -5.44 21.83
CA GLU A 326 6.97 -6.37 21.90
C GLU A 326 7.85 -6.25 20.63
N ARG A 327 7.24 -6.24 19.44
CA ARG A 327 7.96 -6.11 18.18
C ARG A 327 8.61 -4.73 18.02
N PHE A 328 7.91 -3.67 18.45
CA PHE A 328 8.44 -2.32 18.43
C PHE A 328 9.70 -2.20 19.30
N VAL A 329 9.66 -2.72 20.53
CA VAL A 329 10.82 -2.72 21.44
C VAL A 329 11.98 -3.55 20.89
N GLU A 330 11.67 -4.72 20.30
CA GLU A 330 12.68 -5.57 19.67
C GLU A 330 13.41 -4.85 18.53
N GLU A 331 12.68 -4.16 17.65
CA GLU A 331 13.27 -3.42 16.52
C GLU A 331 14.04 -2.17 16.96
N ALA A 332 13.56 -1.47 18.00
CA ALA A 332 14.25 -0.29 18.54
C ALA A 332 15.56 -0.61 19.25
N GLY A 333 15.75 -1.86 19.68
CA GLY A 333 16.98 -2.34 20.31
C GLY A 333 17.37 -1.56 21.56
N GLU A 334 18.68 -1.41 21.78
CA GLU A 334 19.23 -0.72 22.96
C GLU A 334 19.07 0.81 22.89
N GLU A 335 18.97 1.37 21.68
CA GLU A 335 18.79 2.82 21.49
C GLU A 335 17.40 3.28 21.89
N GLY A 336 16.41 2.38 21.92
CA GLY A 336 15.02 2.66 22.30
C GLY A 336 14.30 3.61 21.34
N VAL A 337 14.81 3.77 20.12
CA VAL A 337 14.27 4.69 19.09
C VAL A 337 14.22 3.98 17.74
N LEU A 338 13.10 4.17 17.01
CA LEU A 338 12.97 3.81 15.61
C LEU A 338 12.90 5.08 14.77
N VAL A 339 13.73 5.18 13.76
CA VAL A 339 13.70 6.26 12.76
C VAL A 339 12.99 5.74 11.52
N ASP A 340 11.94 6.44 11.11
CA ASP A 340 11.13 6.15 9.93
C ASP A 340 11.39 7.22 8.86
N GLU A 341 12.17 6.88 7.86
CA GLU A 341 12.48 7.73 6.72
C GLU A 341 11.55 7.39 5.56
N ALA A 342 10.44 8.09 5.46
CA ALA A 342 9.46 7.84 4.39
C ALA A 342 10.08 8.08 3.00
N LYS A 343 10.31 7.01 2.26
CA LYS A 343 10.89 6.97 0.90
C LYS A 343 10.22 5.87 0.07
N MET A 344 10.26 6.01 -1.26
CA MET A 344 9.60 5.12 -2.20
C MET A 344 10.61 4.59 -3.21
N TYR A 345 10.40 3.39 -3.72
CA TYR A 345 10.97 2.98 -5.01
C TYR A 345 10.07 3.54 -6.11
N ILE A 346 10.60 4.42 -6.94
CA ILE A 346 9.86 5.04 -8.06
C ILE A 346 10.37 4.45 -9.36
N GLY A 347 9.45 3.90 -10.15
CA GLY A 347 9.71 3.34 -11.48
C GLY A 347 9.21 4.26 -12.59
N VAL A 348 10.04 4.45 -13.61
CA VAL A 348 9.69 5.11 -14.88
C VAL A 348 9.92 4.10 -15.99
N ALA A 349 8.88 3.79 -16.73
CA ALA A 349 8.94 2.84 -17.84
C ALA A 349 8.21 3.37 -19.06
N VAL A 350 8.58 2.87 -20.25
CA VAL A 350 8.10 3.35 -21.54
C VAL A 350 7.49 2.20 -22.35
N LYS A 351 6.37 2.46 -23.01
CA LYS A 351 5.80 1.58 -24.03
C LYS A 351 6.58 1.72 -25.34
N ARG A 352 7.07 0.59 -25.90
CA ARG A 352 7.74 0.54 -27.22
C ARG A 352 6.78 0.15 -28.34
#